data_ca9e38c079b96a9679861cfddf02fe10
#
_entry.id   ca9e38c079b96a9679861cfddf02fe10
#
_cell.length_a   1.000
_cell.length_b   1.000
_cell.length_c   1.000
_cell.angle_alpha   90.00
_cell.angle_beta   90.00
_cell.angle_gamma   90.00
#
_symmetry.space_group_name_H-M   'P 1'
#
loop_
_entity.id
_entity.type
_entity.pdbx_description
1 polymer ?
#
loop_
_entity_poly.entity_id
_entity_poly.type
_entity_poly.pdbx_seq_one_letter_code
_entity_poly.pdbx_strand_id
1 'polypeptide(L)'
;MVGFISQNFTFSLDNKMEKGIIDRLRSEGCIFAEAETQLLFSQAGSIEDLMKMVEIRASGLPLEYVLGFTKFCGLRIEVEQGVFVPRKRTEFLVQQAKALTHICDIVVDLCCGSGAVGAAIATDLNKIVLHSVDIDPVAVKCSSRNITNIGGHAYQGDLYNALPHTLRGRVNIIVANAPYVPTDAINLLPQEARLYEPKVALDGGKDGLDLQRKVAEEAPQWLASGGYLLVETSKMQAAQTFDIFANAGLTTKIVRNEELDATVVIGKN
;
A
#
# COMPACT_ATOMS: atom_id res chain seq x y z
N MET A 1 3.20 -25.68 1.84
CA MET A 1 1.88 -26.17 2.29
C MET A 1 1.67 -25.63 3.70
N VAL A 2 1.19 -24.38 3.84
CA VAL A 2 0.91 -23.76 5.14
C VAL A 2 -0.58 -23.98 5.38
N GLY A 3 -0.87 -24.86 6.34
CA GLY A 3 -2.23 -25.23 6.70
C GLY A 3 -2.99 -24.02 7.24
N PHE A 4 -4.09 -23.70 6.62
CA PHE A 4 -5.13 -22.84 7.21
C PHE A 4 -5.59 -23.54 8.48
N ILE A 5 -5.23 -23.00 9.63
CA ILE A 5 -5.87 -23.35 10.89
C ILE A 5 -7.28 -22.77 10.76
N SER A 6 -8.26 -23.62 10.47
CA SER A 6 -9.67 -23.27 10.61
C SER A 6 -9.88 -22.95 12.09
N GLN A 7 -10.06 -21.67 12.42
CA GLN A 7 -10.59 -21.30 13.72
C GLN A 7 -11.97 -21.95 13.82
N ASN A 8 -12.13 -22.84 14.80
CA ASN A 8 -13.43 -23.42 15.13
C ASN A 8 -14.30 -22.26 15.62
N PHE A 9 -15.27 -21.84 14.77
CA PHE A 9 -16.28 -20.89 15.18
C PHE A 9 -17.03 -21.43 16.39
N THR A 10 -16.96 -20.72 17.50
CA THR A 10 -17.64 -21.09 18.75
C THR A 10 -19.10 -20.66 18.76
N PHE A 11 -19.55 -19.92 17.71
CA PHE A 11 -20.91 -19.44 17.56
C PHE A 11 -21.36 -19.50 16.08
N SER A 12 -22.67 -19.50 15.84
CA SER A 12 -23.27 -19.47 14.51
C SER A 12 -24.04 -18.17 14.30
N LEU A 13 -23.97 -17.64 13.09
CA LEU A 13 -24.77 -16.52 12.66
C LEU A 13 -26.08 -17.05 12.09
N ASP A 14 -27.22 -16.74 12.72
CA ASP A 14 -28.52 -17.08 12.16
C ASP A 14 -28.92 -16.09 11.06
N ASN A 15 -29.82 -16.52 10.15
CA ASN A 15 -30.23 -15.72 9.00
C ASN A 15 -30.85 -14.36 9.39
N LYS A 16 -31.48 -14.28 10.58
CA LYS A 16 -32.11 -13.03 11.04
C LYS A 16 -31.07 -12.03 11.50
N MET A 17 -30.07 -12.49 12.23
CA MET A 17 -28.94 -11.68 12.71
C MET A 17 -28.08 -11.21 11.53
N GLU A 18 -27.73 -12.12 10.60
CA GLU A 18 -26.98 -11.78 9.38
C GLU A 18 -27.67 -10.67 8.59
N LYS A 19 -28.98 -10.85 8.33
CA LYS A 19 -29.79 -9.83 7.64
C LYS A 19 -29.80 -8.50 8.40
N GLY A 20 -29.93 -8.51 9.71
CA GLY A 20 -29.92 -7.31 10.55
C GLY A 20 -28.59 -6.55 10.44
N ILE A 21 -27.46 -7.26 10.42
CA ILE A 21 -26.12 -6.65 10.24
C ILE A 21 -25.98 -6.05 8.83
N ILE A 22 -26.37 -6.80 7.79
CA ILE A 22 -26.35 -6.30 6.41
C ILE A 22 -27.20 -5.02 6.27
N ASP A 23 -28.42 -5.02 6.79
CA ASP A 23 -29.31 -3.86 6.74
C ASP A 23 -28.71 -2.66 7.49
N ARG A 24 -28.07 -2.90 8.64
CA ARG A 24 -27.36 -1.87 9.42
C ARG A 24 -26.20 -1.24 8.67
N LEU A 25 -25.30 -2.05 8.11
CA LEU A 25 -24.16 -1.58 7.31
C LEU A 25 -24.61 -0.84 6.06
N ARG A 26 -25.65 -1.35 5.38
CA ARG A 26 -26.18 -0.74 4.17
C ARG A 26 -26.83 0.63 4.44
N SER A 27 -27.51 0.80 5.59
CA SER A 27 -28.09 2.09 5.97
C SER A 27 -27.05 3.18 6.18
N GLU A 28 -25.80 2.79 6.48
CA GLU A 28 -24.66 3.72 6.64
C GLU A 28 -23.81 3.83 5.36
N GLY A 29 -24.29 3.31 4.23
CA GLY A 29 -23.64 3.48 2.93
C GLY A 29 -22.61 2.43 2.56
N CYS A 30 -22.49 1.33 3.31
CA CYS A 30 -21.60 0.22 2.92
C CYS A 30 -22.17 -0.49 1.69
N ILE A 31 -21.51 -0.32 0.54
CA ILE A 31 -21.95 -0.87 -0.75
C ILE A 31 -21.84 -2.40 -0.76
N PHE A 32 -20.82 -2.95 -0.12
CA PHE A 32 -20.55 -4.40 -0.08
C PHE A 32 -20.94 -5.02 1.25
N ALA A 33 -22.08 -4.59 1.84
CA ALA A 33 -22.52 -4.96 3.19
C ALA A 33 -22.55 -6.48 3.43
N GLU A 34 -22.92 -7.31 2.45
CA GLU A 34 -22.91 -8.76 2.55
C GLU A 34 -21.50 -9.33 2.72
N ALA A 35 -20.58 -8.91 1.85
CA ALA A 35 -19.20 -9.37 1.91
C ALA A 35 -18.49 -8.87 3.18
N GLU A 36 -18.75 -7.62 3.58
CA GLU A 36 -18.23 -7.05 4.83
C GLU A 36 -18.76 -7.81 6.05
N THR A 37 -20.06 -8.16 6.09
CA THR A 37 -20.66 -8.97 7.16
C THR A 37 -19.95 -10.32 7.32
N GLN A 38 -19.70 -11.03 6.21
CA GLN A 38 -19.00 -12.31 6.22
C GLN A 38 -17.56 -12.17 6.72
N LEU A 39 -16.85 -11.10 6.31
CA LEU A 39 -15.50 -10.84 6.77
C LEU A 39 -15.46 -10.53 8.27
N LEU A 40 -16.35 -9.65 8.76
CA LEU A 40 -16.45 -9.32 10.19
C LEU A 40 -16.76 -10.58 11.02
N PHE A 41 -17.74 -11.37 10.59
CA PHE A 41 -18.09 -12.64 11.23
C PHE A 41 -16.90 -13.61 11.28
N SER A 42 -16.13 -13.71 10.19
CA SER A 42 -14.98 -14.61 10.10
C SER A 42 -13.82 -14.24 11.06
N GLN A 43 -13.79 -13.00 11.54
CA GLN A 43 -12.73 -12.51 12.43
C GLN A 43 -13.19 -12.33 13.89
N ALA A 44 -14.49 -12.23 14.13
CA ALA A 44 -15.02 -12.04 15.46
C ALA A 44 -14.83 -13.29 16.35
N GLY A 45 -14.41 -13.09 17.57
CA GLY A 45 -14.25 -14.16 18.58
C GLY A 45 -15.57 -14.55 19.28
N SER A 46 -16.59 -13.68 19.22
CA SER A 46 -17.92 -13.87 19.82
C SER A 46 -18.97 -13.01 19.12
N ILE A 47 -20.26 -13.25 19.42
CA ILE A 47 -21.35 -12.39 18.93
C ILE A 47 -21.19 -10.95 19.46
N GLU A 48 -20.79 -10.78 20.71
CA GLU A 48 -20.57 -9.45 21.30
C GLU A 48 -19.44 -8.70 20.55
N ASP A 49 -18.37 -9.38 20.23
CA ASP A 49 -17.25 -8.85 19.46
C ASP A 49 -17.70 -8.47 18.02
N LEU A 50 -18.44 -9.37 17.35
CA LEU A 50 -19.01 -9.08 16.04
C LEU A 50 -19.86 -7.79 16.07
N MET A 51 -20.76 -7.66 17.04
CA MET A 51 -21.62 -6.48 17.14
C MET A 51 -20.84 -5.20 17.38
N LYS A 52 -19.76 -5.25 18.17
CA LYS A 52 -18.83 -4.11 18.36
C LYS A 52 -18.15 -3.75 17.02
N MET A 53 -17.65 -4.73 16.29
CA MET A 53 -17.02 -4.51 14.98
C MET A 53 -18.01 -3.89 13.97
N VAL A 54 -19.26 -4.37 13.97
CA VAL A 54 -20.33 -3.84 13.12
C VAL A 54 -20.63 -2.36 13.44
N GLU A 55 -20.76 -1.99 14.73
CA GLU A 55 -21.02 -0.60 15.10
C GLU A 55 -19.85 0.33 14.78
N ILE A 56 -18.61 -0.13 14.99
CA ILE A 56 -17.41 0.62 14.58
C ILE A 56 -17.39 0.80 13.07
N ARG A 57 -17.67 -0.24 12.28
CA ARG A 57 -17.76 -0.15 10.81
C ARG A 57 -18.90 0.79 10.37
N ALA A 58 -20.07 0.66 10.97
CA ALA A 58 -21.24 1.51 10.72
C ALA A 58 -20.99 2.99 11.08
N SER A 59 -20.08 3.30 12.00
CA SER A 59 -19.66 4.68 12.27
C SER A 59 -18.78 5.30 11.17
N GLY A 60 -18.45 4.54 10.11
CA GLY A 60 -17.71 4.98 8.93
C GLY A 60 -16.22 4.65 8.94
N LEU A 61 -15.70 3.95 9.97
CA LEU A 61 -14.31 3.53 9.99
C LEU A 61 -14.06 2.51 8.86
N PRO A 62 -12.96 2.63 8.07
CA PRO A 62 -12.60 1.65 7.06
C PRO A 62 -12.60 0.21 7.60
N LEU A 63 -13.12 -0.72 6.81
CA LEU A 63 -13.24 -2.12 7.21
C LEU A 63 -11.89 -2.72 7.64
N GLU A 64 -10.83 -2.36 6.92
CA GLU A 64 -9.47 -2.84 7.18
C GLU A 64 -8.95 -2.43 8.55
N TYR A 65 -9.33 -1.24 9.04
CA TYR A 65 -8.97 -0.81 10.39
C TYR A 65 -9.77 -1.56 11.47
N VAL A 66 -11.03 -1.92 11.17
CA VAL A 66 -11.84 -2.76 12.07
C VAL A 66 -11.24 -4.17 12.15
N LEU A 67 -10.82 -4.71 11.02
CA LEU A 67 -10.24 -6.05 10.93
C LEU A 67 -8.77 -6.12 11.40
N GLY A 68 -8.05 -4.98 11.38
CA GLY A 68 -6.62 -4.91 11.64
C GLY A 68 -5.74 -5.42 10.50
N PHE A 69 -6.30 -5.73 9.33
CA PHE A 69 -5.56 -6.18 8.15
C PHE A 69 -6.33 -5.95 6.85
N THR A 70 -5.58 -6.04 5.74
CA THR A 70 -6.13 -6.14 4.39
C THR A 70 -5.51 -7.32 3.63
N LYS A 71 -6.16 -7.75 2.54
CA LYS A 71 -5.60 -8.70 1.57
C LYS A 71 -4.97 -7.92 0.41
N PHE A 72 -3.68 -8.15 0.16
CA PHE A 72 -2.94 -7.49 -0.92
C PHE A 72 -1.96 -8.48 -1.57
N CYS A 73 -2.03 -8.64 -2.89
CA CYS A 73 -1.25 -9.65 -3.64
C CYS A 73 -1.33 -11.05 -3.04
N GLY A 74 -2.49 -11.45 -2.50
CA GLY A 74 -2.68 -12.74 -1.82
C GLY A 74 -2.13 -12.83 -0.40
N LEU A 75 -1.47 -11.80 0.10
CA LEU A 75 -0.93 -11.73 1.46
C LEU A 75 -1.95 -11.12 2.42
N ARG A 76 -1.85 -11.48 3.70
CA ARG A 76 -2.48 -10.79 4.80
C ARG A 76 -1.51 -9.70 5.28
N ILE A 77 -1.84 -8.45 5.02
CA ILE A 77 -1.04 -7.28 5.43
C ILE A 77 -1.71 -6.64 6.64
N GLU A 78 -1.01 -6.53 7.76
CA GLU A 78 -1.49 -5.79 8.91
C GLU A 78 -1.61 -4.31 8.57
N VAL A 79 -2.72 -3.71 9.01
CA VAL A 79 -2.96 -2.27 8.92
C VAL A 79 -3.58 -1.78 10.22
N GLU A 80 -3.35 -0.52 10.55
CA GLU A 80 -3.93 0.12 11.72
C GLU A 80 -4.38 1.55 11.37
N GLN A 81 -5.22 2.12 12.19
CA GLN A 81 -5.69 3.50 12.00
C GLN A 81 -4.49 4.46 11.90
N GLY A 82 -4.52 5.34 10.92
CA GLY A 82 -3.44 6.26 10.62
C GLY A 82 -2.41 5.73 9.62
N VAL A 83 -2.59 4.52 9.08
CA VAL A 83 -1.75 3.97 8.00
C VAL A 83 -2.56 3.83 6.73
N PHE A 84 -2.03 4.29 5.60
CA PHE A 84 -2.70 4.16 4.30
C PHE A 84 -3.06 2.70 3.99
N VAL A 85 -4.32 2.46 3.61
CA VAL A 85 -4.81 1.12 3.24
C VAL A 85 -4.36 0.79 1.81
N PRO A 86 -3.58 -0.29 1.58
CA PRO A 86 -3.15 -0.68 0.24
C PRO A 86 -4.33 -0.87 -0.73
N ARG A 87 -4.24 -0.26 -1.92
CA ARG A 87 -5.29 -0.32 -2.94
C ARG A 87 -5.06 -1.44 -3.93
N LYS A 88 -6.13 -2.05 -4.42
CA LYS A 88 -6.07 -3.14 -5.40
C LYS A 88 -5.26 -2.78 -6.66
N ARG A 89 -5.38 -1.54 -7.16
CA ARG A 89 -4.61 -1.08 -8.32
C ARG A 89 -3.10 -1.10 -8.12
N THR A 90 -2.63 -0.91 -6.88
CA THR A 90 -1.20 -0.93 -6.52
C THR A 90 -0.57 -2.33 -6.71
N GLU A 91 -1.38 -3.40 -6.82
CA GLU A 91 -0.89 -4.72 -7.21
C GLU A 91 -0.21 -4.72 -8.59
N PHE A 92 -0.59 -3.78 -9.49
CA PHE A 92 0.08 -3.63 -10.77
C PHE A 92 1.52 -3.10 -10.63
N LEU A 93 1.77 -2.16 -9.70
CA LEU A 93 3.13 -1.73 -9.36
C LEU A 93 3.98 -2.93 -8.91
N VAL A 94 3.44 -3.78 -8.04
CA VAL A 94 4.12 -5.01 -7.58
C VAL A 94 4.41 -5.95 -8.75
N GLN A 95 3.45 -6.17 -9.66
CA GLN A 95 3.65 -7.03 -10.84
C GLN A 95 4.80 -6.52 -11.72
N GLN A 96 4.85 -5.21 -11.98
CA GLN A 96 5.91 -4.60 -12.78
C GLN A 96 7.27 -4.69 -12.09
N ALA A 97 7.32 -4.45 -10.78
CA ALA A 97 8.55 -4.56 -10.00
C ALA A 97 9.08 -6.01 -9.99
N LYS A 98 8.23 -6.99 -9.71
CA LYS A 98 8.61 -8.42 -9.74
C LYS A 98 9.19 -8.87 -11.08
N ALA A 99 8.62 -8.38 -12.19
CA ALA A 99 9.11 -8.72 -13.53
C ALA A 99 10.53 -8.20 -13.82
N LEU A 100 11.02 -7.23 -13.04
CA LEU A 100 12.32 -6.60 -13.18
C LEU A 100 13.31 -6.97 -12.06
N THR A 101 12.82 -7.63 -11.00
CA THR A 101 13.62 -8.00 -9.82
C THR A 101 14.24 -9.38 -9.99
N HIS A 102 15.51 -9.52 -9.61
CA HIS A 102 16.25 -10.78 -9.63
C HIS A 102 16.63 -11.23 -8.22
N ILE A 103 17.13 -12.47 -8.12
CA ILE A 103 17.63 -13.02 -6.86
C ILE A 103 18.83 -12.19 -6.38
N CYS A 104 18.86 -11.88 -5.08
CA CYS A 104 19.86 -11.06 -4.39
C CYS A 104 19.79 -9.55 -4.72
N ASP A 105 18.77 -9.08 -5.43
CA ASP A 105 18.58 -7.66 -5.65
C ASP A 105 18.30 -6.91 -4.34
N ILE A 106 18.74 -5.68 -4.30
CA ILE A 106 18.39 -4.71 -3.26
C ILE A 106 17.14 -3.95 -3.74
N VAL A 107 16.07 -4.05 -2.99
CA VAL A 107 14.78 -3.40 -3.25
C VAL A 107 14.52 -2.34 -2.19
N VAL A 108 14.17 -1.14 -2.62
CA VAL A 108 13.77 -0.03 -1.75
C VAL A 108 12.29 0.30 -2.01
N ASP A 109 11.48 0.32 -0.95
CA ASP A 109 10.06 0.71 -0.96
C ASP A 109 9.95 2.07 -0.25
N LEU A 110 9.82 3.16 -1.03
CA LEU A 110 9.68 4.53 -0.52
C LEU A 110 8.20 4.88 -0.34
N CYS A 111 7.90 5.66 0.70
CA CYS A 111 6.52 5.96 1.13
C CYS A 111 5.77 4.65 1.39
N CYS A 112 6.38 3.74 2.13
CA CYS A 112 5.98 2.33 2.19
C CYS A 112 4.64 2.09 2.90
N GLY A 113 4.14 3.04 3.69
CA GLY A 113 2.91 2.89 4.46
C GLY A 113 2.94 1.63 5.34
N SER A 114 2.05 0.69 5.07
CA SER A 114 2.04 -0.62 5.74
C SER A 114 3.17 -1.57 5.32
N GLY A 115 4.00 -1.20 4.34
CA GLY A 115 5.02 -2.07 3.77
C GLY A 115 4.48 -3.15 2.81
N ALA A 116 3.24 -2.99 2.36
CA ALA A 116 2.56 -3.99 1.53
C ALA A 116 3.25 -4.26 0.19
N VAL A 117 3.74 -3.21 -0.47
CA VAL A 117 4.43 -3.32 -1.77
C VAL A 117 5.73 -4.08 -1.61
N GLY A 118 6.57 -3.67 -0.67
CA GLY A 118 7.84 -4.35 -0.36
C GLY A 118 7.63 -5.79 0.07
N ALA A 119 6.67 -6.06 0.97
CA ALA A 119 6.32 -7.40 1.41
C ALA A 119 5.90 -8.30 0.24
N ALA A 120 5.04 -7.78 -0.64
CA ALA A 120 4.56 -8.53 -1.79
C ALA A 120 5.66 -8.84 -2.80
N ILE A 121 6.60 -7.92 -3.03
CA ILE A 121 7.77 -8.18 -3.89
C ILE A 121 8.66 -9.27 -3.26
N ALA A 122 8.93 -9.17 -1.96
CA ALA A 122 9.87 -10.06 -1.28
C ALA A 122 9.36 -11.50 -1.11
N THR A 123 8.05 -11.70 -0.95
CA THR A 123 7.47 -13.02 -0.65
C THR A 123 7.70 -14.04 -1.77
N ASP A 124 7.59 -13.64 -3.02
CA ASP A 124 7.75 -14.56 -4.18
C ASP A 124 9.20 -14.67 -4.66
N LEU A 125 10.04 -13.71 -4.28
CA LEU A 125 11.44 -13.64 -4.70
C LEU A 125 12.35 -13.90 -3.50
N ASN A 126 12.55 -15.18 -3.19
CA ASN A 126 13.46 -15.58 -2.12
C ASN A 126 14.84 -14.92 -2.27
N LYS A 127 15.36 -14.35 -1.16
CA LYS A 127 16.72 -13.76 -1.05
C LYS A 127 16.90 -12.35 -1.63
N ILE A 128 15.88 -11.54 -1.78
CA ILE A 128 16.09 -10.10 -1.97
C ILE A 128 16.44 -9.42 -0.62
N VAL A 129 17.06 -8.26 -0.69
CA VAL A 129 17.32 -7.40 0.48
C VAL A 129 16.34 -6.24 0.42
N LEU A 130 15.33 -6.25 1.30
CA LEU A 130 14.26 -5.24 1.32
C LEU A 130 14.54 -4.15 2.33
N HIS A 131 14.46 -2.90 1.87
CA HIS A 131 14.48 -1.70 2.69
C HIS A 131 13.19 -0.89 2.44
N SER A 132 12.43 -0.61 3.49
CA SER A 132 11.19 0.18 3.41
C SER A 132 11.36 1.49 4.19
N VAL A 133 10.89 2.59 3.63
CA VAL A 133 11.04 3.93 4.22
C VAL A 133 9.70 4.64 4.25
N ASP A 134 9.38 5.24 5.38
CA ASP A 134 8.27 6.17 5.51
C ASP A 134 8.62 7.32 6.45
N ILE A 135 8.02 8.48 6.24
CA ILE A 135 8.19 9.64 7.12
C ILE A 135 7.37 9.50 8.40
N ASP A 136 6.24 8.79 8.33
CA ASP A 136 5.32 8.60 9.44
C ASP A 136 5.77 7.45 10.34
N PRO A 137 6.04 7.69 11.64
CA PRO A 137 6.44 6.64 12.58
C PRO A 137 5.39 5.54 12.76
N VAL A 138 4.10 5.84 12.58
CA VAL A 138 3.03 4.82 12.67
C VAL A 138 3.12 3.87 11.47
N ALA A 139 3.32 4.42 10.27
CA ALA A 139 3.53 3.65 9.05
C ALA A 139 4.77 2.75 9.17
N VAL A 140 5.90 3.29 9.64
CA VAL A 140 7.15 2.51 9.84
C VAL A 140 6.95 1.36 10.81
N LYS A 141 6.27 1.58 11.94
CA LYS A 141 5.95 0.53 12.91
C LYS A 141 5.06 -0.55 12.29
N CYS A 142 4.05 -0.16 11.52
CA CYS A 142 3.18 -1.08 10.81
C CYS A 142 3.95 -1.88 9.75
N SER A 143 4.73 -1.20 8.90
CA SER A 143 5.60 -1.83 7.90
C SER A 143 6.56 -2.84 8.53
N SER A 144 7.22 -2.48 9.64
CA SER A 144 8.13 -3.37 10.36
C SER A 144 7.47 -4.71 10.74
N ARG A 145 6.21 -4.71 11.20
CA ARG A 145 5.47 -5.95 11.50
C ARG A 145 5.27 -6.83 10.27
N ASN A 146 5.01 -6.20 9.12
CA ASN A 146 4.74 -6.92 7.88
C ASN A 146 6.00 -7.46 7.17
N ILE A 147 7.17 -6.82 7.37
CA ILE A 147 8.38 -7.17 6.59
C ILE A 147 9.50 -7.84 7.40
N THR A 148 9.50 -7.74 8.73
CA THR A 148 10.62 -8.28 9.54
C THR A 148 10.75 -9.80 9.39
N ASN A 149 9.65 -10.53 9.35
CA ASN A 149 9.66 -12.00 9.20
C ASN A 149 10.20 -12.50 7.85
N ILE A 150 10.26 -11.61 6.85
CA ILE A 150 10.83 -11.89 5.53
C ILE A 150 12.21 -11.25 5.33
N GLY A 151 12.83 -10.78 6.44
CA GLY A 151 14.17 -10.18 6.42
C GLY A 151 14.22 -8.73 5.95
N GLY A 152 13.08 -8.03 5.87
CA GLY A 152 13.02 -6.61 5.51
C GLY A 152 13.40 -5.67 6.67
N HIS A 153 13.88 -4.48 6.31
CA HIS A 153 14.24 -3.42 7.24
C HIS A 153 13.38 -2.18 7.00
N ALA A 154 12.75 -1.65 8.05
CA ALA A 154 11.97 -0.41 7.99
C ALA A 154 12.71 0.75 8.64
N TYR A 155 12.68 1.93 7.99
CA TYR A 155 13.36 3.14 8.44
C TYR A 155 12.39 4.31 8.48
N GLN A 156 12.50 5.15 9.51
CA GLN A 156 11.76 6.40 9.61
C GLN A 156 12.60 7.55 9.05
N GLY A 157 12.05 8.31 8.12
CA GLY A 157 12.65 9.55 7.62
C GLY A 157 12.16 9.96 6.24
N ASP A 158 12.70 11.09 5.75
CA ASP A 158 12.31 11.68 4.47
C ASP A 158 13.05 10.99 3.33
N LEU A 159 12.32 10.12 2.60
CA LEU A 159 12.79 9.43 1.40
C LEU A 159 14.18 8.78 1.61
N TYR A 160 15.10 9.05 0.72
CA TYR A 160 16.43 8.46 0.72
C TYR A 160 17.30 8.82 1.94
N ASN A 161 17.00 9.93 2.62
CA ASN A 161 17.78 10.37 3.78
C ASN A 161 17.73 9.38 4.97
N ALA A 162 16.70 8.53 5.01
CA ALA A 162 16.56 7.49 6.02
C ALA A 162 17.39 6.25 5.73
N LEU A 163 17.87 6.07 4.49
CA LEU A 163 18.56 4.87 4.05
C LEU A 163 20.04 4.87 4.46
N PRO A 164 20.61 3.68 4.77
CA PRO A 164 22.05 3.55 4.93
C PRO A 164 22.81 4.03 3.67
N HIS A 165 23.79 4.93 3.85
CA HIS A 165 24.60 5.46 2.74
C HIS A 165 25.35 4.37 1.95
N THR A 166 25.57 3.21 2.54
CA THR A 166 26.18 2.05 1.88
C THR A 166 25.36 1.48 0.74
N LEU A 167 24.09 1.87 0.61
CA LEU A 167 23.19 1.47 -0.47
C LEU A 167 23.32 2.37 -1.72
N ARG A 168 23.97 3.53 -1.63
CA ARG A 168 24.14 4.42 -2.79
C ARG A 168 24.82 3.70 -3.95
N GLY A 169 24.24 3.83 -5.15
CA GLY A 169 24.73 3.20 -6.38
C GLY A 169 24.55 1.67 -6.42
N ARG A 170 23.80 1.08 -5.49
CA ARG A 170 23.67 -0.37 -5.35
C ARG A 170 22.23 -0.88 -5.40
N VAL A 171 21.24 0.00 -5.35
CA VAL A 171 19.82 -0.39 -5.34
C VAL A 171 19.40 -0.84 -6.75
N ASN A 172 18.86 -2.04 -6.85
CA ASN A 172 18.42 -2.59 -8.13
C ASN A 172 17.01 -2.11 -8.50
N ILE A 173 16.13 -2.04 -7.51
CA ILE A 173 14.74 -1.64 -7.69
C ILE A 173 14.36 -0.61 -6.61
N ILE A 174 13.85 0.52 -7.04
CA ILE A 174 13.17 1.48 -6.18
C ILE A 174 11.70 1.48 -6.60
N VAL A 175 10.79 1.24 -5.67
CA VAL A 175 9.36 1.40 -5.85
C VAL A 175 8.84 2.53 -4.97
N ALA A 176 7.83 3.26 -5.45
CA ALA A 176 7.12 4.21 -4.62
C ALA A 176 5.64 4.31 -5.04
N ASN A 177 4.76 4.19 -4.06
CA ASN A 177 3.40 4.68 -4.14
C ASN A 177 3.32 6.00 -3.36
N ALA A 178 4.03 7.00 -3.85
CA ALA A 178 4.12 8.31 -3.21
C ALA A 178 2.76 9.04 -3.26
N PRO A 179 2.41 9.85 -2.25
CA PRO A 179 1.24 10.71 -2.30
C PRO A 179 1.19 11.52 -3.60
N TYR A 180 0.07 11.42 -4.33
CA TYR A 180 -0.08 12.06 -5.64
C TYR A 180 -1.40 12.82 -5.82
N VAL A 181 -2.21 12.96 -4.77
CA VAL A 181 -3.44 13.77 -4.83
C VAL A 181 -3.06 15.25 -4.74
N PRO A 182 -3.49 16.09 -5.70
CA PRO A 182 -3.32 17.53 -5.57
C PRO A 182 -3.99 18.07 -4.30
N THR A 183 -3.33 18.98 -3.59
CA THR A 183 -3.80 19.49 -2.30
C THR A 183 -5.27 19.94 -2.35
N ASP A 184 -5.68 20.65 -3.41
CA ASP A 184 -7.04 21.16 -3.58
C ASP A 184 -8.06 20.05 -3.89
N ALA A 185 -7.60 18.88 -4.36
CA ALA A 185 -8.45 17.73 -4.70
C ALA A 185 -8.70 16.78 -3.51
N ILE A 186 -8.00 16.94 -2.40
CA ILE A 186 -8.16 16.08 -1.20
C ILE A 186 -9.61 16.06 -0.73
N ASN A 187 -10.29 17.23 -0.76
CA ASN A 187 -11.68 17.32 -0.35
C ASN A 187 -12.68 16.59 -1.26
N LEU A 188 -12.25 16.15 -2.45
CA LEU A 188 -13.04 15.38 -3.40
C LEU A 188 -12.89 13.87 -3.22
N LEU A 189 -11.96 13.43 -2.38
CA LEU A 189 -11.76 12.02 -2.07
C LEU A 189 -12.98 11.41 -1.35
N PRO A 190 -13.19 10.09 -1.46
CA PRO A 190 -14.17 9.38 -0.66
C PRO A 190 -14.05 9.71 0.83
N GLN A 191 -15.17 9.73 1.53
CA GLN A 191 -15.23 10.13 2.94
C GLN A 191 -14.26 9.31 3.82
N GLU A 192 -14.17 8.01 3.60
CA GLU A 192 -13.28 7.12 4.35
C GLU A 192 -11.81 7.54 4.23
N ALA A 193 -11.32 7.79 3.01
CA ALA A 193 -9.95 8.25 2.81
C ALA A 193 -9.71 9.63 3.46
N ARG A 194 -10.65 10.55 3.25
CA ARG A 194 -10.52 11.93 3.74
C ARG A 194 -10.53 12.05 5.27
N LEU A 195 -11.32 11.22 5.97
CA LEU A 195 -11.51 11.32 7.42
C LEU A 195 -10.53 10.44 8.21
N TYR A 196 -10.12 9.32 7.65
CA TYR A 196 -9.40 8.30 8.43
C TYR A 196 -7.98 8.01 7.94
N GLU A 197 -7.66 8.30 6.67
CA GLU A 197 -6.29 8.15 6.19
C GLU A 197 -5.45 9.40 6.49
N PRO A 198 -4.16 9.24 6.81
CA PRO A 198 -3.32 10.39 7.16
C PRO A 198 -3.10 11.29 5.94
N LYS A 199 -3.25 12.60 6.14
CA LYS A 199 -3.08 13.59 5.06
C LYS A 199 -1.72 13.47 4.38
N VAL A 200 -0.66 13.16 5.15
CA VAL A 200 0.70 12.97 4.65
C VAL A 200 0.81 11.82 3.62
N ALA A 201 -0.09 10.84 3.67
CA ALA A 201 -0.13 9.74 2.72
C ALA A 201 -0.95 10.04 1.44
N LEU A 202 -1.64 11.20 1.40
CA LEU A 202 -2.53 11.59 0.29
C LEU A 202 -2.00 12.80 -0.47
N ASP A 203 -1.52 13.82 0.25
CA ASP A 203 -1.18 15.13 -0.29
C ASP A 203 0.14 15.13 -1.06
N GLY A 204 0.05 15.18 -2.38
CA GLY A 204 1.21 15.25 -3.28
C GLY A 204 1.65 16.68 -3.64
N GLY A 205 1.11 17.70 -2.94
CA GLY A 205 1.41 19.09 -3.24
C GLY A 205 0.45 19.72 -4.27
N LYS A 206 0.81 20.88 -4.80
CA LYS A 206 -0.08 21.71 -5.63
C LYS A 206 -0.63 20.97 -6.85
N ASP A 207 0.20 20.23 -7.56
CA ASP A 207 -0.17 19.43 -8.74
C ASP A 207 -0.14 17.92 -8.47
N GLY A 208 0.14 17.51 -7.23
CA GLY A 208 0.24 16.13 -6.82
C GLY A 208 1.55 15.43 -7.20
N LEU A 209 2.58 16.16 -7.62
CA LEU A 209 3.83 15.58 -8.13
C LEU A 209 5.08 15.96 -7.32
N ASP A 210 4.92 16.69 -6.21
CA ASP A 210 6.07 17.19 -5.46
C ASP A 210 6.97 16.06 -4.94
N LEU A 211 6.40 14.99 -4.41
CA LEU A 211 7.17 13.85 -3.94
C LEU A 211 7.76 13.03 -5.09
N GLN A 212 7.05 12.89 -6.21
CA GLN A 212 7.57 12.20 -7.38
C GLN A 212 8.80 12.91 -7.97
N ARG A 213 8.83 14.25 -7.94
CA ARG A 213 10.01 15.04 -8.33
C ARG A 213 11.21 14.73 -7.44
N LYS A 214 11.04 14.77 -6.13
CA LYS A 214 12.10 14.45 -5.16
C LYS A 214 12.62 13.01 -5.33
N VAL A 215 11.70 12.05 -5.46
CA VAL A 215 12.04 10.65 -5.67
C VAL A 215 12.86 10.46 -6.95
N ALA A 216 12.45 11.09 -8.06
CA ALA A 216 13.13 10.96 -9.33
C ALA A 216 14.50 11.66 -9.36
N GLU A 217 14.60 12.84 -8.76
CA GLU A 217 15.86 13.65 -8.74
C GLU A 217 17.01 12.90 -8.06
N GLU A 218 16.75 12.20 -6.97
CA GLU A 218 17.78 11.49 -6.22
C GLU A 218 17.99 10.04 -6.70
N ALA A 219 17.01 9.43 -7.38
CA ALA A 219 17.05 8.01 -7.76
C ALA A 219 18.34 7.59 -8.49
N PRO A 220 18.92 8.36 -9.46
CA PRO A 220 20.13 7.96 -10.15
C PRO A 220 21.36 7.78 -9.23
N GLN A 221 21.40 8.48 -8.08
CA GLN A 221 22.49 8.35 -7.11
C GLN A 221 22.39 7.06 -6.27
N TRP A 222 21.18 6.49 -6.16
CA TRP A 222 20.93 5.30 -5.36
C TRP A 222 20.87 4.03 -6.20
N LEU A 223 20.37 4.16 -7.45
CA LEU A 223 20.27 3.03 -8.36
C LEU A 223 21.62 2.50 -8.80
N ALA A 224 21.75 1.20 -8.85
CA ALA A 224 22.81 0.52 -9.55
C ALA A 224 22.71 0.80 -11.07
N SER A 225 23.80 0.62 -11.79
CA SER A 225 23.76 0.67 -13.26
C SER A 225 22.78 -0.38 -13.78
N GLY A 226 21.81 0.06 -14.59
CA GLY A 226 20.71 -0.78 -15.09
C GLY A 226 19.59 -1.02 -14.09
N GLY A 227 19.63 -0.41 -12.90
CA GLY A 227 18.53 -0.46 -11.91
C GLY A 227 17.30 0.34 -12.33
N TYR A 228 16.19 0.17 -11.64
CA TYR A 228 14.90 0.72 -12.04
C TYR A 228 14.22 1.49 -10.90
N LEU A 229 13.60 2.62 -11.25
CA LEU A 229 12.62 3.34 -10.46
C LEU A 229 11.22 3.07 -11.01
N LEU A 230 10.28 2.65 -10.17
CA LEU A 230 8.88 2.45 -10.52
C LEU A 230 7.99 3.28 -9.59
N VAL A 231 7.12 4.11 -10.16
CA VAL A 231 6.17 4.92 -9.38
C VAL A 231 4.75 4.73 -9.89
N GLU A 232 3.82 4.47 -8.95
CA GLU A 232 2.39 4.52 -9.24
C GLU A 232 1.96 5.98 -9.41
N THR A 233 1.15 6.26 -10.43
CA THR A 233 0.62 7.60 -10.68
C THR A 233 -0.78 7.52 -11.27
N SER A 234 -1.50 8.64 -11.32
CA SER A 234 -2.78 8.69 -12.01
C SER A 234 -2.58 8.72 -13.54
N LYS A 235 -3.59 8.25 -14.28
CA LYS A 235 -3.61 8.32 -15.74
C LYS A 235 -3.39 9.75 -16.26
N MET A 236 -3.90 10.75 -15.54
CA MET A 236 -3.79 12.17 -15.90
C MET A 236 -2.38 12.72 -15.68
N GLN A 237 -1.68 12.26 -14.66
CA GLN A 237 -0.34 12.73 -14.30
C GLN A 237 0.78 11.96 -15.01
N ALA A 238 0.47 10.84 -15.67
CA ALA A 238 1.46 9.93 -16.23
C ALA A 238 2.45 10.58 -17.19
N ALA A 239 2.00 11.51 -18.04
CA ALA A 239 2.88 12.24 -18.97
C ALA A 239 3.86 13.15 -18.20
N GLN A 240 3.39 13.86 -17.20
CA GLN A 240 4.24 14.71 -16.36
C GLN A 240 5.24 13.90 -15.54
N THR A 241 4.81 12.76 -14.98
CA THR A 241 5.72 11.84 -14.28
C THR A 241 6.78 11.28 -15.24
N PHE A 242 6.41 10.97 -16.48
CA PHE A 242 7.36 10.56 -17.51
C PHE A 242 8.43 11.64 -17.76
N ASP A 243 8.01 12.89 -17.92
CA ASP A 243 8.94 14.02 -18.15
C ASP A 243 9.85 14.26 -16.96
N ILE A 244 9.32 14.12 -15.71
CA ILE A 244 10.10 14.21 -14.47
C ILE A 244 11.23 13.17 -14.47
N PHE A 245 10.92 11.92 -14.82
CA PHE A 245 11.91 10.83 -14.85
C PHE A 245 12.95 11.03 -15.97
N ALA A 246 12.50 11.43 -17.16
CA ALA A 246 13.39 11.71 -18.30
C ALA A 246 14.36 12.87 -17.98
N ASN A 247 13.87 13.93 -17.33
CA ASN A 247 14.69 15.07 -16.89
C ASN A 247 15.68 14.69 -15.79
N ALA A 248 15.39 13.66 -14.99
CA ALA A 248 16.33 13.08 -14.01
C ALA A 248 17.37 12.16 -14.68
N GLY A 249 17.36 11.98 -16.00
CA GLY A 249 18.33 11.17 -16.75
C GLY A 249 17.98 9.70 -16.90
N LEU A 250 16.75 9.29 -16.51
CA LEU A 250 16.29 7.91 -16.62
C LEU A 250 15.70 7.61 -18.00
N THR A 251 15.97 6.42 -18.52
CA THR A 251 15.25 5.92 -19.71
C THR A 251 13.85 5.49 -19.31
N THR A 252 12.82 6.23 -19.76
CA THR A 252 11.49 6.18 -19.17
C THR A 252 10.44 5.53 -20.09
N LYS A 253 9.50 4.80 -19.49
CA LYS A 253 8.29 4.30 -20.14
C LYS A 253 7.08 4.34 -19.21
N ILE A 254 5.88 4.45 -19.80
CA ILE A 254 4.60 4.35 -19.10
C ILE A 254 4.00 2.98 -19.39
N VAL A 255 3.52 2.29 -18.34
CA VAL A 255 2.77 1.04 -18.46
C VAL A 255 1.41 1.20 -17.79
N ARG A 256 0.37 0.54 -18.32
CA ARG A 256 -1.01 0.67 -17.84
C ARG A 256 -1.67 -0.69 -17.75
N ASN A 257 -2.61 -0.80 -16.82
CA ASN A 257 -3.54 -1.91 -16.70
C ASN A 257 -4.95 -1.32 -16.62
N GLU A 258 -5.75 -1.52 -17.66
CA GLU A 258 -7.11 -0.95 -17.75
C GLU A 258 -8.09 -1.64 -16.78
N GLU A 259 -7.90 -2.94 -16.49
CA GLU A 259 -8.77 -3.69 -15.57
C GLU A 259 -8.62 -3.21 -14.11
N LEU A 260 -7.41 -2.83 -13.73
CA LEU A 260 -7.10 -2.32 -12.39
C LEU A 260 -7.16 -0.79 -12.31
N ASP A 261 -7.42 -0.11 -13.42
CA ASP A 261 -7.28 1.36 -13.54
C ASP A 261 -5.95 1.83 -12.95
N ALA A 262 -4.86 1.15 -13.32
CA ALA A 262 -3.54 1.36 -12.77
C ALA A 262 -2.57 1.89 -13.82
N THR A 263 -1.73 2.83 -13.41
CA THR A 263 -0.67 3.40 -14.25
C THR A 263 0.63 3.45 -13.45
N VAL A 264 1.71 2.96 -14.05
CA VAL A 264 3.06 2.98 -13.47
C VAL A 264 4.02 3.61 -14.48
N VAL A 265 4.85 4.52 -14.01
CA VAL A 265 5.98 5.05 -14.76
C VAL A 265 7.24 4.33 -14.30
N ILE A 266 8.02 3.84 -15.27
CA ILE A 266 9.25 3.07 -15.03
C ILE A 266 10.41 3.82 -15.66
N GLY A 267 11.39 4.15 -14.85
CA GLY A 267 12.67 4.73 -15.29
C GLY A 267 13.81 3.75 -15.07
N LYS A 268 14.69 3.60 -16.07
CA LYS A 268 15.92 2.79 -15.98
C LYS A 268 17.12 3.71 -15.91
N ASN A 269 18.02 3.44 -14.96
CA ASN A 269 19.31 4.14 -14.79
C ASN A 269 20.38 3.62 -15.78
#